data_9531b9dd73cdced96344a4ba2d510737
#
_entry.id   9531b9dd73cdced96344a4ba2d510737
#
_cell.length_a   1.000
_cell.length_b   1.000
_cell.length_c   1.000
_cell.angle_alpha   90.00
_cell.angle_beta   90.00
_cell.angle_gamma   90.00
#
_symmetry.space_group_name_H-M   'P 1'
#
loop_
_entity.id
_entity.type
_entity.pdbx_description
1 polymer ?
#
loop_
_entity_poly.entity_id
_entity_poly.type
_entity_poly.pdbx_seq_one_letter_code
_entity_poly.pdbx_strand_id
1 'polypeptide(L)'
;MRTTSYGRIGRAGRLLRYPPGDRRNAARFRPKVGARDVTLQRLDNVLIVVDDIEAVKAFFVELGMELEGETTVEGLSVDRLIGLQNVRATLALLRTPDGHGRIELDKFHTPEAIRTTPENLPVNALGIRRIMFAVDNIDDVVARLRARGAGLVGEVVQYEDKYRLCYVRGPEGIIVGLAEKLG
;
A
#
# COMPACT_ATOMS: atom_id res chain seq x y z
N MET A 1 -18.00 37.35 -18.72
CA MET A 1 -17.76 37.74 -17.32
C MET A 1 -18.95 37.35 -16.47
N ARG A 2 -18.88 36.25 -15.74
CA ARG A 2 -19.72 35.96 -14.56
C ARG A 2 -18.90 35.10 -13.62
N THR A 3 -18.47 35.71 -12.54
CA THR A 3 -17.80 35.11 -11.40
C THR A 3 -18.83 34.36 -10.56
N THR A 4 -18.60 33.06 -10.36
CA THR A 4 -19.41 32.24 -9.43
C THR A 4 -18.65 32.16 -8.10
N SER A 5 -19.24 32.78 -7.07
CA SER A 5 -18.74 32.77 -5.70
C SER A 5 -18.95 31.40 -5.06
N TYR A 6 -17.90 30.84 -4.49
CA TYR A 6 -17.99 29.67 -3.61
C TYR A 6 -18.44 30.08 -2.21
N GLY A 7 -19.56 29.49 -1.78
CA GLY A 7 -20.15 29.70 -0.47
C GLY A 7 -19.29 29.19 0.68
N ARG A 8 -19.31 29.92 1.78
CA ARG A 8 -18.70 29.56 3.08
C ARG A 8 -19.38 28.30 3.64
N ILE A 9 -18.58 27.28 3.94
CA ILE A 9 -18.99 26.14 4.78
C ILE A 9 -18.61 26.44 6.22
N GLY A 10 -19.59 26.29 7.12
CA GLY A 10 -19.55 26.64 8.53
C GLY A 10 -18.61 25.77 9.38
N ARG A 11 -18.28 26.33 10.55
CA ARG A 11 -17.46 25.77 11.61
C ARG A 11 -18.07 24.47 12.17
N ALA A 12 -17.29 23.43 12.27
CA ALA A 12 -17.01 22.56 13.42
C ALA A 12 -16.45 21.20 12.94
N GLY A 13 -15.16 21.11 12.87
CA GLY A 13 -14.41 19.85 12.75
C GLY A 13 -13.00 20.13 13.22
N ARG A 14 -12.62 19.62 14.39
CA ARG A 14 -11.25 19.66 14.87
C ARG A 14 -10.38 18.86 13.90
N LEU A 15 -9.76 19.53 12.94
CA LEU A 15 -8.67 18.97 12.16
C LEU A 15 -7.56 18.56 13.15
N LEU A 16 -7.35 17.26 13.30
CA LEU A 16 -6.10 16.73 13.85
C LEU A 16 -4.97 17.29 12.97
N ARG A 17 -4.31 18.33 13.46
CA ARG A 17 -3.08 18.82 12.83
C ARG A 17 -2.01 17.78 13.10
N TYR A 18 -1.67 16.98 12.09
CA TYR A 18 -0.36 16.36 12.06
C TYR A 18 0.68 17.46 12.25
N PRO A 19 1.64 17.32 13.17
CA PRO A 19 2.74 18.25 13.24
C PRO A 19 3.39 18.27 11.84
N PRO A 20 3.70 19.47 11.29
CA PRO A 20 4.36 19.55 10.00
C PRO A 20 5.64 18.71 10.10
N GLY A 21 5.75 17.67 9.27
CA GLY A 21 6.94 16.83 9.20
C GLY A 21 8.15 17.73 9.13
N ASP A 22 9.09 17.57 10.06
CA ASP A 22 10.26 18.45 10.20
C ASP A 22 11.07 18.43 8.89
N ARG A 23 10.87 19.45 8.05
CA ARG A 23 11.60 19.62 6.78
C ARG A 23 13.12 19.62 6.99
N ARG A 24 13.61 19.78 8.23
CA ARG A 24 15.02 19.69 8.61
C ARG A 24 15.56 18.26 8.51
N ASN A 25 14.70 17.23 8.57
CA ASN A 25 15.13 15.84 8.43
C ASN A 25 15.38 15.43 6.97
N ALA A 26 14.73 16.03 5.98
CA ALA A 26 14.96 15.72 4.57
C ALA A 26 16.40 16.08 4.09
N ALA A 27 17.03 17.09 4.72
CA ALA A 27 18.40 17.47 4.37
C ALA A 27 19.49 16.51 4.91
N ARG A 28 19.15 15.63 5.86
CA ARG A 28 20.09 14.68 6.46
C ARG A 28 20.30 13.40 5.63
N PHE A 29 19.41 13.11 4.68
CA PHE A 29 19.51 11.94 3.80
C PHE A 29 20.28 12.23 2.50
N ARG A 30 21.33 13.05 2.54
CA ARG A 30 22.26 13.14 1.41
C ARG A 30 23.20 11.94 1.45
N PRO A 31 23.27 11.11 0.39
CA PRO A 31 24.22 10.01 0.34
C PRO A 31 25.65 10.59 0.43
N LYS A 32 26.41 10.19 1.42
CA LYS A 32 27.86 10.39 1.41
C LYS A 32 28.43 9.40 0.39
N VAL A 33 29.00 9.93 -0.70
CA VAL A 33 29.74 9.14 -1.66
C VAL A 33 31.02 8.64 -0.98
N GLY A 34 31.06 7.39 -0.60
CA GLY A 34 32.20 6.67 -0.02
C GLY A 34 31.79 5.22 0.14
N ALA A 35 32.66 4.29 -0.21
CA ALA A 35 32.39 2.87 -0.06
C ALA A 35 32.02 2.58 1.41
N ARG A 36 30.73 2.35 1.67
CA ARG A 36 30.25 1.78 2.93
C ARG A 36 30.11 0.28 2.70
N ASP A 37 30.52 -0.50 3.66
CA ASP A 37 30.08 -1.88 3.73
C ASP A 37 28.55 -1.85 3.78
N VAL A 38 27.91 -2.17 2.65
CA VAL A 38 26.47 -2.18 2.52
C VAL A 38 25.97 -3.41 3.25
N THR A 39 25.31 -3.22 4.39
CA THR A 39 24.78 -4.30 5.23
C THR A 39 23.31 -4.63 4.91
N LEU A 40 22.67 -3.88 4.02
CA LEU A 40 21.33 -4.19 3.54
C LEU A 40 21.37 -5.49 2.73
N GLN A 41 20.60 -6.48 3.15
CA GLN A 41 20.57 -7.79 2.47
C GLN A 41 19.46 -7.84 1.40
N ARG A 42 18.22 -7.44 1.77
CA ARG A 42 17.05 -7.48 0.89
C ARG A 42 15.93 -6.58 1.42
N LEU A 43 14.96 -6.30 0.58
CA LEU A 43 13.63 -5.85 1.04
C LEU A 43 12.93 -7.08 1.62
N ASP A 44 12.55 -7.04 2.89
CA ASP A 44 11.93 -8.20 3.54
C ASP A 44 10.43 -8.24 3.30
N ASN A 45 9.71 -7.19 3.66
CA ASN A 45 8.28 -7.05 3.38
C ASN A 45 7.87 -5.58 3.12
N VAL A 46 6.65 -5.40 2.68
CA VAL A 46 5.92 -4.12 2.71
C VAL A 46 4.68 -4.33 3.56
N LEU A 47 4.55 -3.55 4.65
CA LEU A 47 3.39 -3.59 5.52
C LEU A 47 2.29 -2.67 4.99
N ILE A 48 1.05 -3.16 5.00
CA ILE A 48 -0.17 -2.41 4.71
C ILE A 48 -1.12 -2.57 5.90
N VAL A 49 -1.47 -1.47 6.54
CA VAL A 49 -2.51 -1.47 7.58
C VAL A 49 -3.87 -1.49 6.90
N VAL A 50 -4.72 -2.43 7.32
CA VAL A 50 -6.02 -2.70 6.71
C VAL A 50 -7.12 -2.83 7.76
N ASP A 51 -8.36 -2.56 7.38
CA ASP A 51 -9.53 -2.72 8.25
C ASP A 51 -10.22 -4.07 8.01
N ASP A 52 -10.37 -4.48 6.75
CA ASP A 52 -10.88 -5.80 6.35
C ASP A 52 -9.75 -6.69 5.84
N ILE A 53 -9.04 -7.34 6.78
CA ILE A 53 -7.89 -8.20 6.47
C ILE A 53 -8.29 -9.39 5.57
N GLU A 54 -9.53 -9.91 5.69
CA GLU A 54 -10.00 -11.03 4.88
C GLU A 54 -10.20 -10.62 3.42
N ALA A 55 -10.82 -9.47 3.18
CA ALA A 55 -11.01 -8.95 1.83
C ALA A 55 -9.66 -8.65 1.15
N VAL A 56 -8.71 -8.08 1.89
CA VAL A 56 -7.39 -7.74 1.34
C VAL A 56 -6.54 -9.00 1.13
N LYS A 57 -6.58 -9.99 2.04
CA LYS A 57 -5.96 -11.31 1.80
C LYS A 57 -6.48 -11.95 0.53
N ALA A 58 -7.82 -12.01 0.40
CA ALA A 58 -8.46 -12.62 -0.79
C ALA A 58 -8.03 -11.92 -2.08
N PHE A 59 -7.86 -10.60 -2.07
CA PHE A 59 -7.37 -9.84 -3.22
C PHE A 59 -5.94 -10.24 -3.62
N PHE A 60 -5.01 -10.32 -2.67
CA PHE A 60 -3.62 -10.70 -2.97
C PHE A 60 -3.48 -12.19 -3.33
N VAL A 61 -4.29 -13.08 -2.73
CA VAL A 61 -4.35 -14.50 -3.13
C VAL A 61 -4.89 -14.64 -4.56
N GLU A 62 -5.92 -13.88 -4.95
CA GLU A 62 -6.42 -13.87 -6.32
C GLU A 62 -5.39 -13.31 -7.31
N LEU A 63 -4.57 -12.36 -6.88
CA LEU A 63 -3.44 -11.86 -7.67
C LEU A 63 -2.38 -12.94 -7.93
N GLY A 64 -2.29 -13.96 -7.08
CA GLY A 64 -1.36 -15.08 -7.18
C GLY A 64 -0.37 -15.21 -6.03
N MET A 65 -0.54 -14.44 -4.94
CA MET A 65 0.28 -14.60 -3.74
C MET A 65 -0.21 -15.77 -2.89
N GLU A 66 0.68 -16.32 -2.09
CA GLU A 66 0.40 -17.42 -1.15
C GLU A 66 0.42 -16.89 0.29
N LEU A 67 -0.57 -17.29 1.10
CA LEU A 67 -0.55 -17.01 2.54
C LEU A 67 0.57 -17.84 3.19
N GLU A 68 1.54 -17.17 3.78
CA GLU A 68 2.68 -17.81 4.48
C GLU A 68 2.33 -18.08 5.95
N GLY A 69 1.55 -17.20 6.57
CA GLY A 69 1.08 -17.36 7.95
C GLY A 69 0.21 -16.21 8.42
N GLU A 70 -0.47 -16.44 9.53
CA GLU A 70 -1.30 -15.47 10.21
C GLU A 70 -1.14 -15.61 11.73
N THR A 71 -1.08 -14.49 12.45
CA THR A 71 -0.93 -14.48 13.90
C THR A 71 -1.50 -13.20 14.50
N THR A 72 -1.76 -13.24 15.81
CA THR A 72 -2.07 -12.02 16.58
C THR A 72 -0.87 -11.67 17.44
N VAL A 73 -0.51 -10.39 17.44
CA VAL A 73 0.58 -9.85 18.26
C VAL A 73 0.04 -8.85 19.27
N GLU A 74 0.61 -8.88 20.49
CA GLU A 74 0.28 -7.99 21.58
C GLU A 74 1.41 -7.98 22.63
N GLY A 75 1.34 -7.05 23.60
CA GLY A 75 2.22 -6.96 24.74
C GLY A 75 3.33 -5.92 24.62
N LEU A 76 4.08 -5.74 25.72
CA LEU A 76 5.04 -4.63 25.89
C LEU A 76 6.14 -4.57 24.83
N SER A 77 6.56 -5.70 24.28
CA SER A 77 7.57 -5.72 23.21
C SER A 77 7.04 -5.13 21.91
N VAL A 78 5.77 -5.42 21.59
CA VAL A 78 5.06 -4.87 20.42
C VAL A 78 4.83 -3.38 20.62
N ASP A 79 4.35 -2.96 21.79
CA ASP A 79 4.15 -1.54 22.13
C ASP A 79 5.44 -0.72 21.94
N ARG A 80 6.57 -1.24 22.45
CA ARG A 80 7.87 -0.58 22.31
C ARG A 80 8.38 -0.53 20.90
N LEU A 81 8.14 -1.59 20.11
CA LEU A 81 8.56 -1.68 18.71
C LEU A 81 7.81 -0.67 17.84
N ILE A 82 6.48 -0.60 18.01
CA ILE A 82 5.59 0.23 17.20
C ILE A 82 5.52 1.67 17.73
N GLY A 83 5.79 1.89 19.02
CA GLY A 83 5.68 3.19 19.68
C GLY A 83 4.26 3.59 20.04
N LEU A 84 3.35 2.63 20.15
CA LEU A 84 1.98 2.78 20.61
C LEU A 84 1.79 2.06 21.94
N GLN A 85 0.63 2.21 22.57
CA GLN A 85 0.32 1.57 23.86
C GLN A 85 -0.85 0.60 23.71
N ASN A 86 -0.78 -0.53 24.40
CA ASN A 86 -1.81 -1.57 24.42
C ASN A 86 -2.13 -2.09 23.02
N VAL A 87 -1.09 -2.30 22.22
CA VAL A 87 -1.25 -2.79 20.84
C VAL A 87 -1.75 -4.23 20.86
N ARG A 88 -2.79 -4.46 20.06
CA ARG A 88 -3.25 -5.78 19.65
C ARG A 88 -3.60 -5.71 18.17
N ALA A 89 -2.92 -6.52 17.36
CA ALA A 89 -3.12 -6.56 15.93
C ALA A 89 -3.07 -7.99 15.40
N THR A 90 -3.86 -8.28 14.36
CA THR A 90 -3.75 -9.50 13.56
C THR A 90 -2.86 -9.21 12.36
N LEU A 91 -1.84 -10.02 12.16
CA LEU A 91 -0.91 -9.98 11.05
C LEU A 91 -1.16 -11.14 10.11
N ALA A 92 -1.15 -10.88 8.80
CA ALA A 92 -1.12 -11.91 7.77
C ALA A 92 0.05 -11.65 6.83
N LEU A 93 0.91 -12.65 6.64
CA LEU A 93 2.06 -12.57 5.76
C LEU A 93 1.78 -13.35 4.48
N LEU A 94 1.86 -12.65 3.33
CA LEU A 94 1.72 -13.25 2.01
C LEU A 94 3.04 -13.14 1.26
N ARG A 95 3.36 -14.15 0.44
CA ARG A 95 4.57 -14.19 -0.37
C ARG A 95 4.25 -14.36 -1.86
N THR A 96 5.13 -13.89 -2.71
CA THR A 96 5.09 -14.19 -4.15
C THR A 96 5.49 -15.66 -4.38
N PRO A 97 5.04 -16.31 -5.47
CA PRO A 97 5.36 -17.72 -5.76
C PRO A 97 6.87 -18.01 -5.84
N ASP A 98 7.68 -17.02 -6.25
CA ASP A 98 9.14 -17.13 -6.27
C ASP A 98 9.80 -16.96 -4.88
N GLY A 99 9.00 -16.62 -3.85
CA GLY A 99 9.45 -16.46 -2.47
C GLY A 99 10.24 -15.17 -2.18
N HIS A 100 10.42 -14.28 -3.16
CA HIS A 100 11.26 -13.08 -3.00
C HIS A 100 10.49 -11.83 -2.54
N GLY A 101 9.20 -11.72 -2.87
CA GLY A 101 8.36 -10.60 -2.45
C GLY A 101 7.42 -10.98 -1.31
N ARG A 102 7.30 -10.12 -0.29
CA ARG A 102 6.33 -10.29 0.81
C ARG A 102 5.50 -9.05 1.03
N ILE A 103 4.23 -9.28 1.34
CA ILE A 103 3.29 -8.29 1.85
C ILE A 103 2.85 -8.73 3.24
N GLU A 104 2.94 -7.81 4.19
CA GLU A 104 2.40 -7.97 5.53
C GLU A 104 1.13 -7.12 5.62
N LEU A 105 0.04 -7.74 6.06
CA LEU A 105 -1.24 -7.07 6.29
C LEU A 105 -1.48 -7.02 7.79
N ASP A 106 -1.69 -5.82 8.33
CA ASP A 106 -1.96 -5.62 9.74
C ASP A 106 -3.34 -5.03 9.97
N LYS A 107 -4.18 -5.79 10.69
CA LYS A 107 -5.43 -5.28 11.23
C LYS A 107 -5.26 -4.93 12.70
N PHE A 108 -5.30 -3.64 13.03
CA PHE A 108 -5.26 -3.16 14.40
C PHE A 108 -6.62 -3.33 15.08
N HIS A 109 -6.62 -3.99 16.25
CA HIS A 109 -7.77 -4.09 17.13
C HIS A 109 -7.70 -3.02 18.23
N THR A 110 -6.47 -2.70 18.68
CA THR A 110 -6.17 -1.66 19.68
C THR A 110 -4.77 -1.12 19.42
N PRO A 111 -4.57 0.22 19.38
CA PRO A 111 -5.61 1.21 19.10
C PRO A 111 -6.19 1.01 17.69
N GLU A 112 -7.40 1.53 17.43
CA GLU A 112 -8.00 1.44 16.09
C GLU A 112 -7.13 2.11 15.03
N ALA A 113 -7.12 1.53 13.82
CA ALA A 113 -6.42 2.10 12.68
C ALA A 113 -6.98 3.49 12.31
N ILE A 114 -6.09 4.41 11.95
CA ILE A 114 -6.47 5.76 11.55
C ILE A 114 -6.87 5.75 10.07
N ARG A 115 -8.13 6.01 9.79
CA ARG A 115 -8.63 6.13 8.42
C ARG A 115 -8.13 7.41 7.76
N THR A 116 -7.60 7.29 6.56
CA THR A 116 -7.24 8.45 5.74
C THR A 116 -8.46 9.00 5.00
N THR A 117 -8.50 10.30 4.76
CA THR A 117 -9.56 10.94 4.00
C THR A 117 -8.96 11.75 2.85
N PRO A 118 -9.37 11.52 1.59
CA PRO A 118 -10.30 10.48 1.13
C PRO A 118 -9.70 9.07 1.15
N GLU A 119 -10.51 8.03 1.31
CA GLU A 119 -10.06 6.63 1.32
C GLU A 119 -9.36 6.24 0.02
N ASN A 120 -9.92 6.68 -1.11
CA ASN A 120 -9.37 6.42 -2.44
C ASN A 120 -8.47 7.55 -2.92
N LEU A 121 -7.29 7.69 -2.31
CA LEU A 121 -6.30 8.67 -2.75
C LEU A 121 -5.90 8.47 -4.22
N PRO A 122 -5.68 9.56 -4.98
CA PRO A 122 -5.20 9.47 -6.35
C PRO A 122 -3.75 8.96 -6.41
N VAL A 123 -3.35 8.46 -7.58
CA VAL A 123 -2.02 7.87 -7.79
C VAL A 123 -0.85 8.84 -7.58
N ASN A 124 -1.11 10.14 -7.63
CA ASN A 124 -0.12 11.19 -7.40
C ASN A 124 -0.14 11.76 -5.98
N ALA A 125 -0.88 11.17 -5.04
CA ALA A 125 -0.79 11.52 -3.63
C ALA A 125 0.58 11.12 -3.07
N LEU A 126 1.09 11.91 -2.11
CA LEU A 126 2.38 11.63 -1.48
C LEU A 126 2.36 10.30 -0.71
N GLY A 127 3.51 9.64 -0.65
CA GLY A 127 3.71 8.35 0.03
C GLY A 127 3.84 7.17 -0.94
N ILE A 128 3.83 5.96 -0.40
CA ILE A 128 3.83 4.74 -1.22
C ILE A 128 2.46 4.63 -1.88
N ARG A 129 2.43 4.62 -3.23
CA ARG A 129 1.16 4.66 -3.96
C ARG A 129 0.82 3.37 -4.68
N ARG A 130 1.80 2.55 -5.00
CA ARG A 130 1.57 1.26 -5.65
C ARG A 130 2.70 0.28 -5.34
N ILE A 131 2.37 -1.00 -5.42
CA ILE A 131 3.32 -2.11 -5.47
C ILE A 131 3.17 -2.74 -6.85
N MET A 132 4.29 -2.99 -7.55
CA MET A 132 4.30 -3.52 -8.91
C MET A 132 4.58 -5.01 -8.89
N PHE A 133 3.78 -5.79 -9.63
CA PHE A 133 3.95 -7.21 -9.82
C PHE A 133 4.18 -7.53 -11.29
N ALA A 134 5.13 -8.40 -11.59
CA ALA A 134 5.25 -9.02 -12.90
C ALA A 134 4.21 -10.14 -13.02
N VAL A 135 3.55 -10.23 -14.16
CA VAL A 135 2.52 -11.22 -14.45
C VAL A 135 2.72 -11.81 -15.86
N ASP A 136 2.29 -13.05 -16.05
CA ASP A 136 2.42 -13.72 -17.34
C ASP A 136 1.32 -13.30 -18.33
N ASN A 137 0.11 -12.98 -17.82
CA ASN A 137 -1.04 -12.59 -18.63
C ASN A 137 -1.85 -11.52 -17.91
N ILE A 138 -1.71 -10.27 -18.35
CA ILE A 138 -2.35 -9.12 -17.69
C ILE A 138 -3.87 -9.13 -17.85
N ASP A 139 -4.40 -9.62 -18.97
CA ASP A 139 -5.85 -9.65 -19.20
C ASP A 139 -6.54 -10.65 -18.28
N ASP A 140 -5.96 -11.83 -18.10
CA ASP A 140 -6.46 -12.86 -17.19
C ASP A 140 -6.45 -12.36 -15.73
N VAL A 141 -5.33 -11.79 -15.28
CA VAL A 141 -5.23 -11.23 -13.92
C VAL A 141 -6.24 -10.11 -13.70
N VAL A 142 -6.37 -9.18 -14.65
CA VAL A 142 -7.34 -8.09 -14.56
C VAL A 142 -8.78 -8.62 -14.52
N ALA A 143 -9.10 -9.63 -15.35
CA ALA A 143 -10.44 -10.23 -15.35
C ALA A 143 -10.78 -10.87 -13.99
N ARG A 144 -9.85 -11.64 -13.41
CA ARG A 144 -10.02 -12.28 -12.09
C ARG A 144 -10.19 -11.25 -10.98
N LEU A 145 -9.34 -10.22 -10.93
CA LEU A 145 -9.43 -9.16 -9.93
C LEU A 145 -10.73 -8.34 -10.06
N ARG A 146 -11.18 -8.07 -11.30
CA ARG A 146 -12.46 -7.39 -11.54
C ARG A 146 -13.67 -8.21 -11.06
N ALA A 147 -13.65 -9.52 -11.23
CA ALA A 147 -14.69 -10.40 -10.71
C ALA A 147 -14.81 -10.34 -9.18
N ARG A 148 -13.76 -9.86 -8.49
CA ARG A 148 -13.73 -9.62 -7.05
C ARG A 148 -13.98 -8.15 -6.66
N GLY A 149 -14.43 -7.32 -7.59
CA GLY A 149 -14.78 -5.92 -7.34
C GLY A 149 -13.63 -4.92 -7.48
N ALA A 150 -12.44 -5.35 -7.89
CA ALA A 150 -11.35 -4.42 -8.19
C ALA A 150 -11.60 -3.67 -9.51
N GLY A 151 -11.01 -2.47 -9.65
CA GLY A 151 -11.17 -1.62 -10.82
C GLY A 151 -9.85 -1.16 -11.41
N LEU A 152 -9.80 -0.96 -12.75
CA LEU A 152 -8.67 -0.25 -13.34
C LEU A 152 -8.67 1.22 -12.92
N VAL A 153 -7.49 1.74 -12.61
CA VAL A 153 -7.29 3.17 -12.34
C VAL A 153 -7.26 3.99 -13.64
N GLY A 154 -6.71 3.40 -14.69
CA GLY A 154 -6.69 3.91 -16.05
C GLY A 154 -6.99 2.77 -17.01
N GLU A 155 -6.13 2.58 -18.00
CA GLU A 155 -6.26 1.56 -19.04
C GLU A 155 -5.10 0.55 -18.97
N VAL A 156 -5.27 -0.61 -19.61
CA VAL A 156 -4.14 -1.47 -19.96
C VAL A 156 -3.46 -0.86 -21.16
N VAL A 157 -2.20 -0.48 -21.01
CA VAL A 157 -1.43 0.17 -22.07
C VAL A 157 -0.22 -0.67 -22.45
N GLN A 158 0.12 -0.67 -23.74
CA GLN A 158 1.40 -1.17 -24.20
C GLN A 158 2.43 -0.06 -24.09
N TYR A 159 3.53 -0.36 -23.42
CA TYR A 159 4.66 0.56 -23.27
C TYR A 159 5.83 0.06 -24.10
N GLU A 160 6.13 0.79 -25.15
CA GLU A 160 7.03 0.33 -26.22
C GLU A 160 6.61 -1.07 -26.74
N ASP A 161 7.52 -1.82 -27.34
CA ASP A 161 7.28 -3.23 -27.74
C ASP A 161 7.75 -4.22 -26.65
N LYS A 162 7.76 -3.79 -25.37
CA LYS A 162 8.39 -4.54 -24.29
C LYS A 162 7.43 -4.97 -23.20
N TYR A 163 6.45 -4.13 -22.88
CA TYR A 163 5.58 -4.38 -21.74
C TYR A 163 4.14 -3.98 -22.02
N ARG A 164 3.21 -4.70 -21.40
CA ARG A 164 1.85 -4.23 -21.14
C ARG A 164 1.74 -3.90 -19.66
N LEU A 165 1.13 -2.77 -19.35
CA LEU A 165 1.08 -2.23 -18.00
C LEU A 165 -0.33 -1.76 -17.67
N CYS A 166 -0.75 -1.93 -16.42
CA CYS A 166 -1.92 -1.26 -15.88
C CYS A 166 -1.81 -1.07 -14.36
N TYR A 167 -2.72 -0.26 -13.82
CA TYR A 167 -2.92 -0.13 -12.38
C TYR A 167 -4.32 -0.58 -12.03
N VAL A 168 -4.41 -1.41 -10.99
CA VAL A 168 -5.67 -1.93 -10.44
C VAL A 168 -5.84 -1.42 -9.02
N ARG A 169 -7.01 -0.87 -8.73
CA ARG A 169 -7.42 -0.51 -7.38
C ARG A 169 -8.22 -1.66 -6.78
N GLY A 170 -7.69 -2.22 -5.71
CA GLY A 170 -8.31 -3.24 -4.89
C GLY A 170 -9.06 -2.65 -3.69
N PRO A 171 -9.38 -3.50 -2.70
CA PRO A 171 -10.04 -3.08 -1.47
C PRO A 171 -9.22 -2.01 -0.74
N GLU A 172 -9.91 -1.18 0.03
CA GLU A 172 -9.35 -0.10 0.85
C GLU A 172 -8.44 0.89 0.09
N GLY A 173 -8.65 1.03 -1.21
CA GLY A 173 -7.90 1.96 -2.05
C GLY A 173 -6.47 1.53 -2.38
N ILE A 174 -6.08 0.30 -2.06
CA ILE A 174 -4.78 -0.27 -2.41
C ILE A 174 -4.61 -0.30 -3.92
N ILE A 175 -3.49 0.22 -4.42
CA ILE A 175 -3.16 0.20 -5.84
C ILE A 175 -2.03 -0.78 -6.09
N VAL A 176 -2.28 -1.76 -6.95
CA VAL A 176 -1.24 -2.62 -7.52
C VAL A 176 -1.00 -2.27 -8.97
N GLY A 177 0.26 -2.29 -9.38
CA GLY A 177 0.64 -2.24 -10.80
C GLY A 177 0.86 -3.65 -11.30
N LEU A 178 0.47 -3.92 -12.54
CA LEU A 178 0.72 -5.16 -13.24
C LEU A 178 1.62 -4.88 -14.44
N ALA A 179 2.61 -5.73 -14.63
CA ALA A 179 3.54 -5.65 -15.75
C ALA A 179 3.68 -7.03 -16.41
N GLU A 180 3.21 -7.15 -17.64
CA GLU A 180 3.42 -8.30 -18.52
C GLU A 180 4.54 -7.97 -19.48
N LYS A 181 5.57 -8.81 -19.53
CA LYS A 181 6.67 -8.67 -20.49
C LYS A 181 6.25 -9.28 -21.81
N LEU A 182 6.32 -8.49 -22.86
CA LEU A 182 6.18 -8.98 -24.23
C LEU A 182 7.50 -9.64 -24.66
N GLY A 183 7.40 -10.79 -25.31
CA GLY A 183 8.48 -11.71 -25.67
C GLY A 183 9.75 -11.12 -26.27
#